data_4c68690848b8940481d66131d2c47a0d
#
_entry.id   4c68690848b8940481d66131d2c47a0d
#
_cell.length_a   1.000
_cell.length_b   1.000
_cell.length_c   1.000
_cell.angle_alpha   90.00
_cell.angle_beta   90.00
_cell.angle_gamma   90.00
#
_symmetry.space_group_name_H-M   'P 1'
#
loop_
_entity.id
_entity.type
_entity.pdbx_description
1 polymer ?
#
loop_
_entity_poly.entity_id
_entity_poly.type
_entity_poly.pdbx_seq_one_letter_code
_entity_poly.pdbx_strand_id
1 'polypeptide(L)'
;MALRGIGLVYGAAQTGLMGVVADTVLELGGEVIGVIPEALMANEIVHPRLTKLEVVDSMHQRKARMLELADAMVALPGGFGTLEELFEALAWLQLRLHQKPCGLLNVAGFFDPLLRYLDASVEQGFLNPQHRQLLRHHTNVDLLLQNLQEHDRCSEPS
;
A
#
# COMPACT_ATOMS: atom_id res chain seq x y z
N MET A 1 10.01 -5.80 7.73
CA MET A 1 9.91 -4.32 7.72
C MET A 1 10.75 -3.74 8.86
N ALA A 2 10.33 -3.76 10.11
CA ALA A 2 11.02 -3.11 11.25
C ALA A 2 12.52 -3.41 11.34
N LEU A 3 12.95 -4.67 11.26
CA LEU A 3 14.36 -5.07 11.25
C LEU A 3 15.20 -4.49 10.08
N ARG A 4 14.56 -3.92 9.08
CA ARG A 4 15.19 -3.24 7.93
C ARG A 4 15.06 -1.72 7.99
N GLY A 5 14.57 -1.16 9.10
CA GLY A 5 14.31 0.27 9.24
C GLY A 5 13.13 0.76 8.39
N ILE A 6 12.21 -0.13 7.98
CA ILE A 6 11.02 0.22 7.21
C ILE A 6 9.86 0.42 8.18
N GLY A 7 9.34 1.65 8.25
CA GLY A 7 8.13 2.00 8.98
C GLY A 7 6.85 1.59 8.25
N LEU A 8 5.72 1.68 8.95
CA LEU A 8 4.39 1.41 8.42
C LEU A 8 3.55 2.69 8.43
N VAL A 9 2.96 3.02 7.27
CA VAL A 9 1.88 4.00 7.15
C VAL A 9 0.62 3.26 6.75
N TYR A 10 -0.49 3.45 7.49
CA TYR A 10 -1.73 2.71 7.22
C TYR A 10 -2.97 3.42 7.77
N GLY A 11 -4.13 2.80 7.60
CA GLY A 11 -5.43 3.36 7.97
C GLY A 11 -5.80 3.37 9.45
N ALA A 12 -4.85 3.22 10.37
CA ALA A 12 -5.00 3.34 11.82
C ALA A 12 -5.87 2.27 12.54
N ALA A 13 -6.54 1.35 11.83
CA ALA A 13 -7.43 0.38 12.46
C ALA A 13 -6.66 -0.72 13.23
N GLN A 14 -7.22 -1.14 14.38
CA GLN A 14 -6.66 -2.22 15.19
C GLN A 14 -7.14 -3.61 14.74
N THR A 15 -8.14 -3.70 13.87
CA THR A 15 -8.79 -4.96 13.52
C THR A 15 -8.15 -5.67 12.32
N GLY A 16 -8.26 -7.01 12.28
CA GLY A 16 -7.83 -7.83 11.14
C GLY A 16 -6.32 -7.76 10.86
N LEU A 17 -5.94 -7.90 9.59
CA LEU A 17 -4.54 -7.83 9.16
C LEU A 17 -3.89 -6.48 9.47
N MET A 18 -4.64 -5.39 9.46
CA MET A 18 -4.15 -4.06 9.80
C MET A 18 -3.57 -4.03 11.21
N GLY A 19 -4.33 -4.51 12.21
CA GLY A 19 -3.87 -4.58 13.60
C GLY A 19 -2.66 -5.50 13.77
N VAL A 20 -2.70 -6.68 13.16
CA VAL A 20 -1.57 -7.66 13.23
C VAL A 20 -0.28 -7.08 12.69
N VAL A 21 -0.33 -6.40 11.54
CA VAL A 21 0.88 -5.79 10.94
C VAL A 21 1.40 -4.66 11.82
N ALA A 22 0.52 -3.79 12.31
CA ALA A 22 0.88 -2.67 13.17
C ALA A 22 1.50 -3.17 14.49
N ASP A 23 0.86 -4.13 15.17
CA ASP A 23 1.40 -4.75 16.39
C ASP A 23 2.79 -5.33 16.17
N THR A 24 2.96 -6.10 15.09
CA THR A 24 4.25 -6.74 14.77
C THR A 24 5.37 -5.73 14.53
N VAL A 25 5.07 -4.62 13.82
CA VAL A 25 6.06 -3.57 13.56
C VAL A 25 6.45 -2.87 14.86
N LEU A 26 5.48 -2.54 15.72
CA LEU A 26 5.71 -1.89 17.02
C LEU A 26 6.49 -2.79 17.99
N GLU A 27 6.16 -4.08 18.08
CA GLU A 27 6.85 -5.06 18.93
C GLU A 27 8.32 -5.24 18.55
N LEU A 28 8.65 -5.04 17.28
CA LEU A 28 10.03 -5.07 16.78
C LEU A 28 10.71 -3.68 16.80
N GLY A 29 10.11 -2.69 17.47
CA GLY A 29 10.66 -1.34 17.63
C GLY A 29 10.59 -0.47 16.38
N GLY A 30 9.75 -0.84 15.39
CA GLY A 30 9.52 -0.03 14.19
C GLY A 30 8.53 1.10 14.40
N GLU A 31 8.50 2.05 13.48
CA GLU A 31 7.58 3.18 13.48
C GLU A 31 6.26 2.81 12.78
N VAL A 32 5.13 3.23 13.37
CA VAL A 32 3.80 3.03 12.80
C VAL A 32 3.02 4.34 12.83
N ILE A 33 2.68 4.84 11.64
CA ILE A 33 1.87 6.06 11.46
C ILE A 33 0.48 5.64 10.97
N GLY A 34 -0.54 6.00 11.73
CA GLY A 34 -1.94 5.82 11.34
C GLY A 34 -2.52 7.11 10.77
N VAL A 35 -3.29 7.01 9.69
CA VAL A 35 -4.04 8.15 9.13
C VAL A 35 -5.52 7.81 9.09
N ILE A 36 -6.37 8.64 9.74
CA ILE A 36 -7.80 8.38 9.86
C ILE A 36 -8.62 9.65 9.60
N PRO A 37 -9.73 9.58 8.86
CA PRO A 37 -10.70 10.68 8.80
C PRO A 37 -11.43 10.88 10.12
N GLU A 38 -11.66 12.12 10.51
CA GLU A 38 -12.39 12.45 11.73
C GLU A 38 -13.76 11.74 11.81
N ALA A 39 -14.46 11.68 10.69
CA ALA A 39 -15.77 11.00 10.58
C ALA A 39 -15.74 9.50 10.92
N LEU A 40 -14.58 8.83 10.80
CA LEU A 40 -14.42 7.41 11.11
C LEU A 40 -13.93 7.15 12.54
N MET A 41 -13.43 8.15 13.27
CA MET A 41 -12.92 7.97 14.62
C MET A 41 -13.95 7.39 15.61
N ALA A 42 -15.23 7.69 15.39
CA ALA A 42 -16.30 7.17 16.25
C ALA A 42 -16.70 5.72 15.92
N ASN A 43 -16.40 5.25 14.72
CA ASN A 43 -16.86 3.96 14.19
C ASN A 43 -15.74 2.92 14.04
N GLU A 44 -14.48 3.35 13.98
CA GLU A 44 -13.32 2.46 13.89
C GLU A 44 -12.61 2.35 15.23
N ILE A 45 -12.16 1.14 15.56
CA ILE A 45 -11.30 0.92 16.71
C ILE A 45 -9.88 1.31 16.29
N VAL A 46 -9.50 2.53 16.64
CA VAL A 46 -8.15 3.06 16.37
C VAL A 46 -7.12 2.30 17.21
N HIS A 47 -6.00 1.97 16.60
CA HIS A 47 -4.92 1.26 17.27
C HIS A 47 -4.30 2.12 18.40
N PRO A 48 -4.24 1.62 19.67
CA PRO A 48 -3.91 2.45 20.84
C PRO A 48 -2.42 2.79 20.99
N ARG A 49 -1.52 2.09 20.28
CA ARG A 49 -0.07 2.18 20.47
C ARG A 49 0.68 2.77 19.27
N LEU A 50 -0.01 3.47 18.37
CA LEU A 50 0.64 4.09 17.20
C LEU A 50 1.77 5.03 17.61
N THR A 51 2.86 5.05 16.85
CA THR A 51 3.91 6.04 17.01
C THR A 51 3.37 7.43 16.72
N LYS A 52 2.49 7.55 15.72
CA LYS A 52 1.79 8.79 15.38
C LYS A 52 0.41 8.50 14.82
N LEU A 53 -0.57 9.31 15.20
CA LEU A 53 -1.90 9.34 14.59
C LEU A 53 -2.11 10.70 13.92
N GLU A 54 -2.45 10.66 12.63
CA GLU A 54 -2.86 11.85 11.88
C GLU A 54 -4.36 11.78 11.59
N VAL A 55 -5.11 12.79 12.04
CA VAL A 55 -6.53 12.96 11.78
C VAL A 55 -6.69 13.91 10.61
N VAL A 56 -7.51 13.54 9.64
CA VAL A 56 -7.77 14.31 8.42
C VAL A 56 -9.27 14.51 8.20
N ASP A 57 -9.66 15.44 7.33
CA ASP A 57 -11.07 15.83 7.18
C ASP A 57 -11.89 14.86 6.31
N SER A 58 -11.24 14.07 5.42
CA SER A 58 -11.95 13.22 4.46
C SER A 58 -11.18 11.95 4.07
N MET A 59 -11.89 10.98 3.48
CA MET A 59 -11.27 9.78 2.90
C MET A 59 -10.28 10.11 1.78
N HIS A 60 -10.55 11.15 1.00
CA HIS A 60 -9.64 11.59 -0.05
C HIS A 60 -8.33 12.12 0.54
N GLN A 61 -8.40 12.96 1.56
CA GLN A 61 -7.22 13.46 2.27
C GLN A 61 -6.45 12.33 2.97
N ARG A 62 -7.14 11.32 3.54
CA ARG A 62 -6.50 10.14 4.13
C ARG A 62 -5.60 9.45 3.11
N LYS A 63 -6.12 9.10 1.92
CA LYS A 63 -5.35 8.40 0.89
C LYS A 63 -4.19 9.22 0.37
N ALA A 64 -4.42 10.51 0.09
CA ALA A 64 -3.37 11.42 -0.32
C ALA A 64 -2.26 11.52 0.74
N ARG A 65 -2.64 11.65 2.02
CA ARG A 65 -1.69 11.78 3.11
C ARG A 65 -0.90 10.50 3.38
N MET A 66 -1.55 9.34 3.32
CA MET A 66 -0.85 8.05 3.40
C MET A 66 0.18 7.91 2.28
N LEU A 67 -0.19 8.26 1.06
CA LEU A 67 0.72 8.22 -0.07
C LEU A 67 1.87 9.23 0.07
N GLU A 68 1.64 10.45 0.57
CA GLU A 68 2.70 11.43 0.83
C GLU A 68 3.75 10.92 1.80
N LEU A 69 3.31 10.28 2.89
CA LEU A 69 4.17 9.77 3.97
C LEU A 69 4.95 8.51 3.57
N ALA A 70 4.44 7.72 2.63
CA ALA A 70 5.03 6.46 2.22
C ALA A 70 6.04 6.64 1.09
N ASP A 71 7.06 5.80 1.03
CA ASP A 71 8.01 5.70 -0.09
C ASP A 71 7.57 4.65 -1.13
N ALA A 72 6.78 3.68 -0.69
CA ALA A 72 6.20 2.64 -1.54
C ALA A 72 4.83 2.22 -1.01
N MET A 73 3.99 1.67 -1.87
CA MET A 73 2.70 1.09 -1.49
C MET A 73 2.72 -0.42 -1.62
N VAL A 74 2.19 -1.14 -0.62
CA VAL A 74 2.01 -2.60 -0.67
C VAL A 74 0.58 -2.95 -0.28
N ALA A 75 -0.14 -3.59 -1.21
CA ALA A 75 -1.44 -4.19 -0.93
C ALA A 75 -1.27 -5.61 -0.36
N LEU A 76 -1.88 -5.85 0.79
CA LEU A 76 -2.05 -7.16 1.41
C LEU A 76 -3.41 -7.75 1.01
N PRO A 77 -3.63 -9.08 1.17
CA PRO A 77 -4.95 -9.67 0.96
C PRO A 77 -6.05 -8.89 1.69
N GLY A 78 -7.06 -8.46 0.96
CA GLY A 78 -8.12 -7.60 1.48
C GLY A 78 -9.30 -7.46 0.52
N GLY A 79 -10.28 -6.66 0.90
CA GLY A 79 -11.52 -6.46 0.16
C GLY A 79 -11.53 -5.16 -0.67
N PHE A 80 -12.72 -4.57 -0.78
CA PHE A 80 -12.96 -3.39 -1.62
C PHE A 80 -12.07 -2.19 -1.27
N GLY A 81 -11.86 -1.90 0.02
CA GLY A 81 -11.03 -0.77 0.43
C GLY A 81 -9.58 -0.94 -0.01
N THR A 82 -9.03 -2.17 0.10
CA THR A 82 -7.67 -2.47 -0.37
C THR A 82 -7.53 -2.29 -1.88
N LEU A 83 -8.51 -2.77 -2.65
CA LEU A 83 -8.48 -2.64 -4.11
C LEU A 83 -8.70 -1.19 -4.54
N GLU A 84 -9.57 -0.46 -3.88
CA GLU A 84 -9.84 0.94 -4.15
C GLU A 84 -8.58 1.79 -3.95
N GLU A 85 -7.90 1.65 -2.81
CA GLU A 85 -6.64 2.36 -2.53
C GLU A 85 -5.53 1.96 -3.51
N LEU A 86 -5.40 0.67 -3.82
CA LEU A 86 -4.41 0.17 -4.78
C LEU A 86 -4.63 0.75 -6.18
N PHE A 87 -5.86 0.70 -6.68
CA PHE A 87 -6.15 1.19 -8.04
C PHE A 87 -6.08 2.70 -8.14
N GLU A 88 -6.43 3.44 -7.09
CA GLU A 88 -6.23 4.88 -7.08
C GLU A 88 -4.74 5.23 -7.14
N ALA A 89 -3.90 4.58 -6.32
CA ALA A 89 -2.44 4.79 -6.37
C ALA A 89 -1.86 4.42 -7.74
N LEU A 90 -2.28 3.31 -8.35
CA LEU A 90 -1.85 2.92 -9.70
C LEU A 90 -2.30 3.91 -10.76
N ALA A 91 -3.54 4.42 -10.67
CA ALA A 91 -4.03 5.44 -11.59
C ALA A 91 -3.22 6.75 -11.47
N TRP A 92 -2.90 7.16 -10.25
CA TRP A 92 -2.06 8.35 -10.02
C TRP A 92 -0.62 8.13 -10.48
N LEU A 93 -0.06 6.93 -10.31
CA LEU A 93 1.27 6.58 -10.82
C LEU A 93 1.28 6.61 -12.37
N GLN A 94 0.26 6.05 -13.01
CA GLN A 94 0.07 6.11 -14.47
C GLN A 94 0.00 7.55 -14.98
N LEU A 95 -0.67 8.43 -14.25
CA LEU A 95 -0.82 9.87 -14.57
C LEU A 95 0.42 10.69 -14.16
N ARG A 96 1.45 10.06 -13.58
CA ARG A 96 2.67 10.70 -13.08
C ARG A 96 2.42 11.74 -11.99
N LEU A 97 1.37 11.59 -11.21
CA LEU A 97 1.07 12.41 -10.04
C LEU A 97 1.96 12.02 -8.84
N HIS A 98 2.55 10.84 -8.87
CA HIS A 98 3.65 10.39 -8.02
C HIS A 98 4.54 9.39 -8.77
N GLN A 99 5.66 8.99 -8.16
CA GLN A 99 6.60 8.00 -8.72
C GLN A 99 6.81 6.81 -7.78
N LYS A 100 6.03 6.71 -6.71
CA LYS A 100 6.19 5.68 -5.68
C LYS A 100 5.77 4.32 -6.21
N PRO A 101 6.61 3.28 -6.07
CA PRO A 101 6.32 1.95 -6.58
C PRO A 101 5.14 1.30 -5.84
N CYS A 102 4.29 0.61 -6.58
CA CYS A 102 3.13 -0.12 -6.07
C CYS A 102 3.36 -1.62 -6.17
N GLY A 103 3.18 -2.33 -5.06
CA GLY A 103 3.35 -3.76 -4.94
C GLY A 103 2.12 -4.47 -4.39
N LEU A 104 2.04 -5.77 -4.68
CA LEU A 104 0.99 -6.65 -4.24
C LEU A 104 1.61 -7.91 -3.66
N LEU A 105 1.37 -8.17 -2.36
CA LEU A 105 1.81 -9.39 -1.71
C LEU A 105 0.81 -10.51 -1.97
N ASN A 106 1.12 -11.38 -2.94
CA ASN A 106 0.24 -12.45 -3.40
C ASN A 106 0.37 -13.73 -2.55
N VAL A 107 -0.05 -13.65 -1.29
CA VAL A 107 -0.01 -14.80 -0.37
C VAL A 107 -0.99 -15.87 -0.85
N ALA A 108 -0.50 -17.10 -0.98
CA ALA A 108 -1.28 -18.28 -1.37
C ALA A 108 -2.12 -18.09 -2.65
N GLY A 109 -1.68 -17.24 -3.58
CA GLY A 109 -2.41 -16.99 -4.83
C GLY A 109 -3.70 -16.17 -4.67
N PHE A 110 -3.88 -15.49 -3.53
CA PHE A 110 -5.10 -14.71 -3.26
C PHE A 110 -5.44 -13.72 -4.38
N PHE A 111 -4.43 -13.09 -4.97
CA PHE A 111 -4.60 -12.12 -6.04
C PHE A 111 -4.45 -12.71 -7.47
N ASP A 112 -4.29 -14.01 -7.64
CA ASP A 112 -4.21 -14.62 -8.98
C ASP A 112 -5.39 -14.27 -9.90
N PRO A 113 -6.66 -14.25 -9.42
CA PRO A 113 -7.78 -13.83 -10.25
C PRO A 113 -7.65 -12.38 -10.73
N LEU A 114 -7.17 -11.48 -9.86
CA LEU A 114 -6.95 -10.07 -10.20
C LEU A 114 -5.85 -9.91 -11.23
N LEU A 115 -4.73 -10.60 -11.05
CA LEU A 115 -3.61 -10.58 -12.00
C LEU A 115 -4.03 -11.09 -13.38
N ARG A 116 -4.78 -12.20 -13.44
CA ARG A 116 -5.35 -12.72 -14.70
C ARG A 116 -6.31 -11.74 -15.36
N TYR A 117 -7.14 -11.04 -14.57
CA TYR A 117 -8.04 -10.00 -15.11
C TYR A 117 -7.23 -8.86 -15.76
N LEU A 118 -6.18 -8.39 -15.10
CA LEU A 118 -5.32 -7.33 -15.64
C LEU A 118 -4.57 -7.78 -16.91
N ASP A 119 -4.09 -9.02 -16.95
CA ASP A 119 -3.42 -9.58 -18.12
C ASP A 119 -4.41 -9.72 -19.29
N ALA A 120 -5.62 -10.20 -19.05
CA ALA A 120 -6.69 -10.24 -20.04
C ALA A 120 -7.07 -8.83 -20.55
N SER A 121 -7.04 -7.83 -19.68
CA SER A 121 -7.29 -6.43 -20.06
C SER A 121 -6.21 -5.88 -20.99
N VAL A 122 -4.97 -6.34 -20.83
CA VAL A 122 -3.87 -6.02 -21.77
C VAL A 122 -4.12 -6.70 -23.12
N GLU A 123 -4.43 -7.99 -23.12
CA GLU A 123 -4.69 -8.77 -24.35
C GLU A 123 -5.85 -8.18 -25.16
N GLN A 124 -6.87 -7.65 -24.49
CA GLN A 124 -8.03 -7.03 -25.13
C GLN A 124 -7.83 -5.53 -25.47
N GLY A 125 -6.68 -4.94 -25.15
CA GLY A 125 -6.35 -3.56 -25.48
C GLY A 125 -6.93 -2.49 -24.55
N PHE A 126 -7.53 -2.88 -23.41
CA PHE A 126 -8.04 -1.92 -22.42
C PHE A 126 -6.96 -1.38 -21.47
N LEU A 127 -5.89 -2.13 -21.26
CA LEU A 127 -4.76 -1.74 -20.42
C LEU A 127 -3.47 -1.75 -21.24
N ASN A 128 -2.69 -0.66 -21.17
CA ASN A 128 -1.38 -0.61 -21.81
C ASN A 128 -0.41 -1.58 -21.09
N PRO A 129 0.37 -2.42 -21.83
CA PRO A 129 1.37 -3.30 -21.22
C PRO A 129 2.36 -2.59 -20.29
N GLN A 130 2.77 -1.36 -20.62
CA GLN A 130 3.65 -0.56 -19.75
C GLN A 130 2.97 -0.19 -18.43
N HIS A 131 1.67 0.13 -18.45
CA HIS A 131 0.91 0.43 -17.23
C HIS A 131 0.65 -0.83 -16.39
N ARG A 132 0.47 -1.99 -17.03
CA ARG A 132 0.38 -3.28 -16.32
C ARG A 132 1.64 -3.57 -15.49
N GLN A 133 2.81 -3.17 -15.98
CA GLN A 133 4.10 -3.34 -15.28
C GLN A 133 4.27 -2.42 -14.06
N LEU A 134 3.44 -1.39 -13.90
CA LEU A 134 3.46 -0.53 -12.71
C LEU A 134 3.06 -1.29 -11.44
N LEU A 135 2.21 -2.32 -11.57
CA LEU A 135 1.86 -3.21 -10.46
C LEU A 135 2.85 -4.36 -10.38
N ARG A 136 3.70 -4.32 -9.37
CA ARG A 136 4.60 -5.41 -9.02
C ARG A 136 3.91 -6.41 -8.11
N HIS A 137 4.29 -7.67 -8.16
CA HIS A 137 3.75 -8.66 -7.25
C HIS A 137 4.77 -9.75 -6.94
N HIS A 138 4.68 -10.29 -5.74
CA HIS A 138 5.47 -11.44 -5.34
C HIS A 138 4.74 -12.22 -4.23
N THR A 139 5.01 -13.52 -4.11
CA THR A 139 4.50 -14.37 -3.01
C THR A 139 5.35 -14.26 -1.75
N ASN A 140 6.61 -13.86 -1.89
CA ASN A 140 7.56 -13.65 -0.79
C ASN A 140 7.72 -12.16 -0.50
N VAL A 141 7.54 -11.78 0.77
CA VAL A 141 7.59 -10.38 1.21
C VAL A 141 8.98 -9.75 1.04
N ASP A 142 10.05 -10.51 1.28
CA ASP A 142 11.41 -9.97 1.19
C ASP A 142 11.77 -9.62 -0.24
N LEU A 143 11.40 -10.49 -1.18
CA LEU A 143 11.62 -10.25 -2.61
C LEU A 143 10.72 -9.12 -3.13
N LEU A 144 9.48 -9.00 -2.64
CA LEU A 144 8.63 -7.88 -3.00
C LEU A 144 9.23 -6.56 -2.53
N LEU A 145 9.65 -6.46 -1.26
CA LEU A 145 10.26 -5.25 -0.72
C LEU A 145 11.56 -4.89 -1.43
N GLN A 146 12.38 -5.87 -1.79
CA GLN A 146 13.59 -5.64 -2.59
C GLN A 146 13.25 -5.05 -3.97
N ASN A 147 12.29 -5.64 -4.68
CA ASN A 147 11.84 -5.16 -5.99
C ASN A 147 11.29 -3.73 -5.94
N LEU A 148 10.65 -3.34 -4.84
CA LEU A 148 10.15 -1.98 -4.67
C LEU A 148 11.29 -0.99 -4.42
N GLN A 149 12.29 -1.35 -3.62
CA GLN A 149 13.45 -0.51 -3.32
C GLN A 149 14.38 -0.27 -4.53
N GLU A 150 14.52 -1.26 -5.42
CA GLU A 150 15.35 -1.13 -6.62
C GLU A 150 14.80 -0.11 -7.62
N HIS A 151 13.50 0.12 -7.62
CA HIS A 151 12.88 1.13 -8.49
C HIS A 151 13.23 2.56 -8.10
N ASP A 152 13.30 2.83 -6.82
CA ASP A 152 13.61 4.15 -6.27
C ASP A 152 15.00 4.62 -6.72
N ARG A 153 15.96 3.69 -6.77
CA ARG A 153 17.33 3.96 -7.20
C ARG A 153 17.50 4.25 -8.70
N CYS A 154 16.57 3.79 -9.54
CA CYS A 154 16.61 4.04 -10.98
C CYS A 154 15.88 5.32 -11.39
N SER A 155 15.17 5.96 -10.48
CA SER A 155 14.34 7.14 -10.73
C SER A 155 15.01 8.47 -10.36
N GLU A 156 16.23 8.44 -9.77
CA GLU A 156 17.00 9.65 -9.54
C GLU A 156 17.57 10.16 -10.89
N PRO A 157 17.23 11.38 -11.31
CA PRO A 157 17.83 11.99 -12.50
C PRO A 157 19.32 12.27 -12.22
N SER A 158 20.16 11.79 -13.12
CA SER A 158 21.60 12.12 -13.20
C SER A 158 21.82 13.61 -13.43
#